data_847a1baacee510c52dc3f19918ffaaf7
#
_entry.id   847a1baacee510c52dc3f19918ffaaf7
#
_cell.length_a   1.000
_cell.length_b   1.000
_cell.length_c   1.000
_cell.angle_alpha   90.00
_cell.angle_beta   90.00
_cell.angle_gamma   90.00
#
_symmetry.space_group_name_H-M   'P 1'
#
loop_
_entity.id
_entity.type
_entity.pdbx_description
1 polymer ?
#
loop_
_entity_poly.entity_id
_entity_poly.type
_entity_poly.pdbx_seq_one_letter_code
_entity_poly.pdbx_strand_id
1 'polypeptide(L)'
;MIDVERDIMSRPSERNTTNLDLQRMKMILDIMGHPEQSFRVIHITGTNGKGSTARMAEAICRAYGMRTGLYTSPHLEHVNERIAIDGQQLSDDDFVDTWDQVKDLVAIVDMKMDELGKPKMSFFEVLTAMAIWKFADAPVDVAIVEVGMGGRWDATNVLDADAAIIGPVDMDHMAWLGDTVEEIATEKVGIIKPNCTAIIGRQPHEDEVMPIIEAAAKENHASLVRDGVESEVVTRVPAVGGQVATLRTPNGTYTE
;
A
#
# COMPACT_ATOMS: atom_id res chain seq x y z
N MET A 1 -13.25 21.08 -5.14
CA MET A 1 -13.28 19.61 -5.19
C MET A 1 -13.62 19.06 -6.57
N ILE A 2 -14.82 19.25 -7.12
CA ILE A 2 -15.29 18.65 -8.39
C ILE A 2 -14.33 18.87 -9.57
N ASP A 3 -13.76 20.06 -9.71
CA ASP A 3 -12.83 20.36 -10.82
C ASP A 3 -11.48 19.68 -10.63
N VAL A 4 -10.98 19.59 -9.41
CA VAL A 4 -9.75 18.86 -9.06
C VAL A 4 -9.92 17.35 -9.28
N GLU A 5 -11.02 16.79 -8.81
CA GLU A 5 -11.34 15.38 -9.04
C GLU A 5 -11.41 15.07 -10.55
N ARG A 6 -12.10 15.92 -11.33
CA ARG A 6 -12.19 15.75 -12.79
C ARG A 6 -10.82 15.82 -13.46
N ASP A 7 -9.95 16.73 -13.04
CA ASP A 7 -8.60 16.88 -13.59
C ASP A 7 -7.77 15.61 -13.34
N ILE A 8 -7.76 15.15 -12.10
CA ILE A 8 -7.04 13.92 -11.71
C ILE A 8 -7.63 12.68 -12.38
N MET A 9 -8.96 12.53 -12.43
CA MET A 9 -9.63 11.39 -13.05
C MET A 9 -9.53 11.36 -14.59
N SER A 10 -9.24 12.50 -15.23
CA SER A 10 -9.01 12.56 -16.68
C SER A 10 -7.68 11.94 -17.12
N ARG A 11 -6.78 11.64 -16.17
CA ARG A 11 -5.47 11.08 -16.43
C ARG A 11 -5.54 9.62 -16.90
N PRO A 12 -4.50 9.13 -17.59
CA PRO A 12 -4.45 7.75 -18.04
C PRO A 12 -4.70 6.78 -16.88
N SER A 13 -5.51 5.75 -17.13
CA SER A 13 -5.62 4.62 -16.19
C SER A 13 -4.39 3.73 -16.33
N GLU A 14 -3.84 3.25 -15.23
CA GLU A 14 -2.76 2.25 -15.21
C GLU A 14 -3.08 1.00 -16.01
N ARG A 15 -4.37 0.62 -16.03
CA ARG A 15 -4.88 -0.52 -16.82
C ARG A 15 -4.70 -0.35 -18.33
N ASN A 16 -4.34 0.83 -18.82
CA ASN A 16 -4.14 1.12 -20.24
C ASN A 16 -2.65 1.28 -20.61
N THR A 17 -1.73 1.16 -19.66
CA THR A 17 -0.29 1.30 -19.91
C THR A 17 0.39 -0.06 -19.97
N THR A 18 0.99 -0.36 -21.13
CA THR A 18 1.80 -1.59 -21.33
C THR A 18 3.19 -1.50 -20.69
N ASN A 19 3.59 -0.33 -20.20
CA ASN A 19 4.87 -0.07 -19.53
C ASN A 19 4.66 0.08 -18.02
N LEU A 20 4.75 -1.04 -17.31
CA LEU A 20 4.82 -1.06 -15.85
C LEU A 20 6.25 -0.70 -15.43
N ASP A 21 6.50 0.56 -15.10
CA ASP A 21 7.75 1.03 -14.51
C ASP A 21 7.48 2.05 -13.41
N LEU A 22 8.42 2.21 -12.49
CA LEU A 22 8.34 3.17 -11.39
C LEU A 22 9.04 4.50 -11.72
N GLN A 23 9.40 4.74 -12.98
CA GLN A 23 10.21 5.91 -13.36
C GLN A 23 9.53 7.23 -13.01
N ARG A 24 8.22 7.36 -13.30
CA ARG A 24 7.45 8.57 -13.01
C ARG A 24 7.36 8.82 -11.51
N MET A 25 7.09 7.77 -10.73
CA MET A 25 7.04 7.85 -9.28
C MET A 25 8.39 8.22 -8.66
N LYS A 26 9.48 7.61 -9.10
CA LYS A 26 10.83 7.98 -8.64
C LYS A 26 11.15 9.44 -8.97
N MET A 27 10.82 9.88 -10.18
CA MET A 27 11.06 11.26 -10.61
C MET A 27 10.26 12.28 -9.79
N ILE A 28 8.98 11.99 -9.48
CA ILE A 28 8.19 12.92 -8.65
C ILE A 28 8.73 12.98 -7.22
N LEU A 29 9.15 11.86 -6.64
CA LEU A 29 9.75 11.83 -5.30
C LEU A 29 11.09 12.58 -5.26
N ASP A 30 11.94 12.43 -6.28
CA ASP A 30 13.18 13.21 -6.42
C ASP A 30 12.89 14.72 -6.43
N ILE A 31 11.89 15.16 -7.19
CA ILE A 31 11.50 16.57 -7.28
C ILE A 31 10.90 17.07 -5.96
N MET A 32 10.17 16.22 -5.24
CA MET A 32 9.59 16.52 -3.92
C MET A 32 10.63 16.56 -2.80
N GLY A 33 11.85 16.07 -3.03
CA GLY A 33 12.90 15.99 -2.02
C GLY A 33 12.76 14.80 -1.07
N HIS A 34 12.23 13.69 -1.55
CA HIS A 34 12.07 12.41 -0.85
C HIS A 34 11.21 12.48 0.44
N PRO A 35 9.96 12.98 0.36
CA PRO A 35 9.07 13.06 1.51
C PRO A 35 8.77 11.69 2.13
N GLU A 36 8.84 10.60 1.35
CA GLU A 36 8.64 9.22 1.78
C GLU A 36 9.63 8.74 2.86
N GLN A 37 10.74 9.44 3.02
CA GLN A 37 11.76 9.10 4.03
C GLN A 37 11.46 9.69 5.42
N SER A 38 10.40 10.49 5.55
CA SER A 38 10.07 11.18 6.81
C SER A 38 9.18 10.38 7.76
N PHE A 39 8.67 9.20 7.34
CA PHE A 39 7.77 8.36 8.12
C PHE A 39 8.07 6.87 7.90
N ARG A 40 7.62 6.02 8.81
CA ARG A 40 7.66 4.56 8.65
C ARG A 40 6.54 4.07 7.75
N VAL A 41 6.72 2.88 7.14
CA VAL A 41 5.75 2.35 6.20
C VAL A 41 5.35 0.90 6.55
N ILE A 42 4.04 0.67 6.63
CA ILE A 42 3.43 -0.66 6.59
C ILE A 42 2.78 -0.80 5.21
N HIS A 43 3.35 -1.65 4.37
CA HIS A 43 2.91 -1.85 2.99
C HIS A 43 2.11 -3.15 2.87
N ILE A 44 0.93 -3.12 2.25
CA ILE A 44 -0.02 -4.23 2.30
C ILE A 44 -0.44 -4.65 0.91
N THR A 45 -0.22 -5.93 0.59
CA THR A 45 -0.74 -6.57 -0.64
C THR A 45 -1.53 -7.84 -0.32
N GLY A 46 -2.12 -8.43 -1.33
CA GLY A 46 -2.95 -9.65 -1.27
C GLY A 46 -3.99 -9.62 -2.37
N THR A 47 -4.65 -10.73 -2.64
CA THR A 47 -5.78 -10.78 -3.56
C THR A 47 -7.01 -10.14 -2.93
N ASN A 48 -7.37 -10.56 -1.73
CA ASN A 48 -8.52 -10.06 -0.99
C ASN A 48 -8.10 -9.50 0.38
N GLY A 49 -8.94 -8.61 0.94
CA GLY A 49 -8.81 -8.14 2.31
C GLY A 49 -7.76 -7.06 2.55
N LYS A 50 -7.07 -6.54 1.51
CA LYS A 50 -6.06 -5.49 1.63
C LYS A 50 -6.56 -4.27 2.41
N GLY A 51 -7.63 -3.64 1.94
CA GLY A 51 -8.20 -2.44 2.56
C GLY A 51 -8.70 -2.66 3.99
N SER A 52 -9.29 -3.84 4.28
CA SER A 52 -9.69 -4.20 5.65
C SER A 52 -8.48 -4.35 6.56
N THR A 53 -7.43 -5.02 6.08
CA THR A 53 -6.15 -5.18 6.82
C THR A 53 -5.50 -3.81 7.05
N ALA A 54 -5.49 -2.93 6.04
CA ALA A 54 -4.93 -1.59 6.17
C ALA A 54 -5.67 -0.76 7.24
N ARG A 55 -6.99 -0.78 7.24
CA ARG A 55 -7.81 -0.07 8.25
C ARG A 55 -7.62 -0.63 9.66
N MET A 56 -7.50 -1.96 9.80
CA MET A 56 -7.22 -2.58 11.10
C MET A 56 -5.81 -2.23 11.59
N ALA A 57 -4.79 -2.30 10.73
CA ALA A 57 -3.43 -1.93 11.08
C ALA A 57 -3.33 -0.46 11.49
N GLU A 58 -3.99 0.45 10.76
CA GLU A 58 -4.08 1.87 11.09
C GLU A 58 -4.69 2.08 12.48
N ALA A 59 -5.85 1.47 12.72
CA ALA A 59 -6.54 1.60 14.01
C ALA A 59 -5.70 1.10 15.18
N ILE A 60 -4.94 0.02 15.00
CA ILE A 60 -4.01 -0.50 16.01
C ILE A 60 -2.87 0.50 16.25
N CYS A 61 -2.20 1.00 15.20
CA CYS A 61 -1.12 1.98 15.34
C CYS A 61 -1.60 3.24 16.06
N ARG A 62 -2.79 3.74 15.70
CA ARG A 62 -3.41 4.89 16.36
C ARG A 62 -3.75 4.62 17.83
N ALA A 63 -4.21 3.41 18.16
CA ALA A 63 -4.46 3.00 19.55
C ALA A 63 -3.17 2.97 20.40
N TYR A 64 -2.01 2.75 19.77
CA TYR A 64 -0.69 2.89 20.40
C TYR A 64 -0.18 4.33 20.46
N GLY A 65 -1.00 5.32 20.08
CA GLY A 65 -0.67 6.74 20.17
C GLY A 65 0.19 7.25 19.02
N MET A 66 0.34 6.49 17.93
CA MET A 66 1.05 6.94 16.74
C MET A 66 0.15 7.85 15.92
N ARG A 67 0.72 8.87 15.31
CA ARG A 67 0.07 9.64 14.26
C ARG A 67 0.12 8.85 12.95
N THR A 68 -1.05 8.59 12.37
CA THR A 68 -1.16 7.63 11.26
C THR A 68 -1.55 8.31 9.95
N GLY A 69 -0.94 7.84 8.85
CA GLY A 69 -1.43 8.04 7.50
C GLY A 69 -2.02 6.74 6.97
N LEU A 70 -3.12 6.81 6.22
CA LEU A 70 -3.72 5.65 5.57
C LEU A 70 -3.96 5.97 4.09
N TYR A 71 -3.47 5.10 3.20
CA TYR A 71 -3.74 5.13 1.77
C TYR A 71 -4.39 3.83 1.33
N THR A 72 -5.62 3.91 0.78
CA THR A 72 -6.41 2.75 0.34
C THR A 72 -7.00 2.95 -1.05
N SER A 73 -7.38 1.83 -1.71
CA SER A 73 -8.03 1.83 -3.02
C SER A 73 -8.94 0.62 -3.22
N PRO A 74 -10.03 0.75 -4.02
CA PRO A 74 -10.59 2.00 -4.54
C PRO A 74 -11.37 2.79 -3.48
N HIS A 75 -11.84 3.99 -3.82
CA HIS A 75 -12.88 4.70 -3.05
C HIS A 75 -14.26 4.13 -3.34
N LEU A 76 -15.23 4.39 -2.47
CA LEU A 76 -16.63 3.99 -2.64
C LEU A 76 -17.47 5.10 -3.27
N GLU A 77 -17.36 6.32 -2.77
CA GLU A 77 -18.13 7.48 -3.20
C GLU A 77 -17.23 8.62 -3.69
N HIS A 78 -16.21 8.99 -2.91
CA HIS A 78 -15.36 10.15 -3.17
C HIS A 78 -13.87 9.81 -3.14
N VAL A 79 -13.11 10.45 -4.02
CA VAL A 79 -11.66 10.20 -4.19
C VAL A 79 -10.85 10.50 -2.92
N ASN A 80 -11.28 11.47 -2.12
CA ASN A 80 -10.62 11.86 -0.86
C ASN A 80 -10.68 10.77 0.23
N GLU A 81 -11.59 9.78 0.11
CA GLU A 81 -11.61 8.58 0.98
C GLU A 81 -10.30 7.79 0.95
N ARG A 82 -9.52 7.93 -0.14
CA ARG A 82 -8.28 7.17 -0.35
C ARG A 82 -7.15 7.60 0.57
N ILE A 83 -7.20 8.83 1.10
CA ILE A 83 -6.15 9.40 1.94
C ILE A 83 -6.78 9.82 3.27
N ALA A 84 -6.26 9.27 4.36
CA ALA A 84 -6.71 9.64 5.70
C ALA A 84 -5.53 9.93 6.64
N ILE A 85 -5.74 10.85 7.58
CA ILE A 85 -4.82 11.16 8.67
C ILE A 85 -5.56 10.87 9.98
N ASP A 86 -4.93 10.11 10.88
CA ASP A 86 -5.48 9.75 12.20
C ASP A 86 -6.91 9.17 12.12
N GLY A 87 -7.15 8.32 11.10
CA GLY A 87 -8.43 7.66 10.86
C GLY A 87 -9.50 8.55 10.25
N GLN A 88 -9.19 9.80 9.90
CA GLN A 88 -10.12 10.73 9.25
C GLN A 88 -9.71 10.93 7.79
N GLN A 89 -10.64 10.65 6.86
CA GLN A 89 -10.43 10.97 5.45
C GLN A 89 -10.20 12.47 5.26
N LEU A 90 -9.45 12.85 4.24
CA LEU A 90 -9.24 14.26 3.93
C LEU A 90 -10.56 14.96 3.67
N SER A 91 -10.70 16.17 4.20
CA SER A 91 -11.76 17.07 3.78
C SER A 91 -11.59 17.47 2.30
N ASP A 92 -12.65 17.97 1.69
CA ASP A 92 -12.57 18.50 0.32
C ASP A 92 -11.52 19.60 0.19
N ASP A 93 -11.43 20.48 1.20
CA ASP A 93 -10.48 21.58 1.23
C ASP A 93 -9.04 21.04 1.37
N ASP A 94 -8.78 20.12 2.30
CA ASP A 94 -7.45 19.51 2.45
C ASP A 94 -7.00 18.75 1.20
N PHE A 95 -7.93 18.08 0.51
CA PHE A 95 -7.62 17.38 -0.73
C PHE A 95 -7.23 18.36 -1.85
N VAL A 96 -8.00 19.45 -2.00
CA VAL A 96 -7.70 20.52 -2.96
C VAL A 96 -6.37 21.19 -2.65
N ASP A 97 -6.13 21.53 -1.38
CA ASP A 97 -4.87 22.15 -0.94
C ASP A 97 -3.67 21.21 -1.20
N THR A 98 -3.83 19.91 -0.96
CA THR A 98 -2.79 18.91 -1.27
C THR A 98 -2.52 18.86 -2.78
N TRP A 99 -3.57 18.87 -3.62
CA TRP A 99 -3.41 18.92 -5.07
C TRP A 99 -2.70 20.19 -5.52
N ASP A 100 -3.10 21.34 -4.98
CA ASP A 100 -2.48 22.63 -5.34
C ASP A 100 -0.98 22.71 -5.01
N GLN A 101 -0.55 21.99 -3.96
CA GLN A 101 0.88 21.88 -3.62
C GLN A 101 1.67 20.94 -4.55
N VAL A 102 1.00 19.94 -5.15
CA VAL A 102 1.66 18.86 -5.93
C VAL A 102 1.52 19.04 -7.44
N LYS A 103 0.47 19.70 -7.91
CA LYS A 103 0.11 19.80 -9.35
C LYS A 103 1.23 20.30 -10.25
N ASP A 104 1.98 21.31 -9.81
CA ASP A 104 3.08 21.90 -10.62
C ASP A 104 4.27 20.92 -10.72
N LEU A 105 4.51 20.12 -9.68
CA LEU A 105 5.53 19.06 -9.68
C LEU A 105 5.13 17.92 -10.62
N VAL A 106 3.86 17.54 -10.59
CA VAL A 106 3.28 16.57 -11.54
C VAL A 106 3.41 17.08 -12.99
N ALA A 107 3.14 18.36 -13.24
CA ALA A 107 3.28 18.94 -14.57
C ALA A 107 4.75 18.91 -15.06
N ILE A 108 5.73 19.10 -14.18
CA ILE A 108 7.16 18.95 -14.50
C ILE A 108 7.49 17.51 -14.92
N VAL A 109 6.97 16.50 -14.19
CA VAL A 109 7.17 15.10 -14.55
C VAL A 109 6.51 14.80 -15.90
N ASP A 110 5.28 15.23 -16.09
CA ASP A 110 4.54 15.04 -17.35
C ASP A 110 5.29 15.63 -18.56
N MET A 111 5.84 16.83 -18.41
CA MET A 111 6.65 17.48 -19.46
C MET A 111 7.91 16.63 -19.77
N LYS A 112 8.62 16.16 -18.76
CA LYS A 112 9.79 15.29 -18.97
C LYS A 112 9.43 13.96 -19.61
N MET A 113 8.27 13.39 -19.28
CA MET A 113 7.78 12.18 -19.93
C MET A 113 7.42 12.41 -21.39
N ASP A 114 6.77 13.53 -21.72
CA ASP A 114 6.49 13.93 -23.11
C ASP A 114 7.79 14.06 -23.92
N GLU A 115 8.84 14.68 -23.37
CA GLU A 115 10.16 14.77 -24.02
C GLU A 115 10.80 13.40 -24.31
N LEU A 116 10.52 12.40 -23.45
CA LEU A 116 10.99 11.02 -23.59
C LEU A 116 10.08 10.15 -24.47
N GLY A 117 8.96 10.69 -24.97
CA GLY A 117 7.95 9.94 -25.71
C GLY A 117 7.23 8.89 -24.84
N LYS A 118 7.14 9.12 -23.53
CA LYS A 118 6.52 8.23 -22.55
C LYS A 118 5.17 8.80 -22.07
N PRO A 119 4.27 7.93 -21.55
CA PRO A 119 3.00 8.39 -21.01
C PRO A 119 3.19 9.26 -19.76
N LYS A 120 2.30 10.23 -19.60
CA LYS A 120 2.17 11.06 -18.39
C LYS A 120 1.86 10.23 -17.16
N MET A 121 1.98 10.84 -15.98
CA MET A 121 1.57 10.21 -14.72
C MET A 121 0.10 9.79 -14.77
N SER A 122 -0.16 8.56 -14.36
CA SER A 122 -1.51 7.99 -14.26
C SER A 122 -2.30 8.59 -13.10
N PHE A 123 -3.61 8.35 -13.12
CA PHE A 123 -4.51 8.71 -12.00
C PHE A 123 -3.99 8.19 -10.65
N PHE A 124 -3.60 6.90 -10.59
CA PHE A 124 -3.16 6.29 -9.35
C PHE A 124 -1.78 6.79 -8.89
N GLU A 125 -0.85 7.02 -9.83
CA GLU A 125 0.45 7.61 -9.51
C GLU A 125 0.33 9.01 -8.91
N VAL A 126 -0.57 9.84 -9.45
CA VAL A 126 -0.82 11.17 -8.90
C VAL A 126 -1.40 11.09 -7.50
N LEU A 127 -2.39 10.23 -7.26
CA LEU A 127 -2.95 10.06 -5.92
C LEU A 127 -1.94 9.48 -4.92
N THR A 128 -1.08 8.57 -5.38
CA THR A 128 0.01 8.03 -4.55
C THR A 128 1.01 9.13 -4.17
N ALA A 129 1.39 9.99 -5.11
CA ALA A 129 2.27 11.14 -4.85
C ALA A 129 1.62 12.13 -3.86
N MET A 130 0.33 12.44 -4.04
CA MET A 130 -0.44 13.27 -3.12
C MET A 130 -0.49 12.68 -1.70
N ALA A 131 -0.71 11.36 -1.58
CA ALA A 131 -0.74 10.68 -0.28
C ALA A 131 0.62 10.78 0.42
N ILE A 132 1.71 10.48 -0.29
CA ILE A 132 3.09 10.57 0.25
C ILE A 132 3.39 12.00 0.71
N TRP A 133 3.07 13.00 -0.13
CA TRP A 133 3.24 14.41 0.22
C TRP A 133 2.46 14.79 1.47
N LYS A 134 1.17 14.42 1.53
CA LYS A 134 0.30 14.73 2.68
C LYS A 134 0.77 14.07 3.97
N PHE A 135 1.30 12.86 3.91
CA PHE A 135 1.82 12.16 5.09
C PHE A 135 3.06 12.85 5.66
N ALA A 136 3.92 13.39 4.81
CA ALA A 136 5.07 14.19 5.25
C ALA A 136 4.64 15.57 5.79
N ASP A 137 3.70 16.26 5.10
CA ASP A 137 3.14 17.54 5.52
C ASP A 137 2.43 17.45 6.87
N ALA A 138 1.67 16.38 7.10
CA ALA A 138 0.96 16.11 8.34
C ALA A 138 1.83 15.41 9.40
N PRO A 139 3.13 15.43 9.37
CA PRO A 139 4.18 14.59 9.93
C PRO A 139 3.67 13.35 10.66
N VAL A 140 3.23 12.34 9.89
CA VAL A 140 2.78 11.06 10.47
C VAL A 140 3.97 10.25 10.97
N ASP A 141 3.77 9.45 12.02
CA ASP A 141 4.79 8.50 12.51
C ASP A 141 4.88 7.27 11.61
N VAL A 142 3.73 6.82 11.08
CA VAL A 142 3.60 5.64 10.23
C VAL A 142 2.52 5.80 9.18
N ALA A 143 2.86 5.46 7.94
CA ALA A 143 1.92 5.36 6.83
C ALA A 143 1.55 3.89 6.60
N ILE A 144 0.26 3.59 6.56
CA ILE A 144 -0.30 2.30 6.20
C ILE A 144 -0.78 2.42 4.76
N VAL A 145 -0.13 1.66 3.86
CA VAL A 145 -0.30 1.84 2.41
C VAL A 145 -0.78 0.55 1.77
N GLU A 146 -1.96 0.60 1.18
CA GLU A 146 -2.52 -0.48 0.38
C GLU A 146 -1.97 -0.42 -1.05
N VAL A 147 -1.47 -1.55 -1.56
CA VAL A 147 -1.12 -1.73 -2.97
C VAL A 147 -2.37 -1.67 -3.84
N GLY A 148 -2.32 -0.91 -4.92
CA GLY A 148 -3.42 -0.85 -5.89
C GLY A 148 -3.60 -2.18 -6.62
N MET A 149 -2.52 -2.71 -7.21
CA MET A 149 -2.53 -3.97 -7.93
C MET A 149 -1.14 -4.64 -7.92
N GLY A 150 -1.09 -5.95 -7.67
CA GLY A 150 0.15 -6.71 -7.69
C GLY A 150 1.07 -6.36 -6.52
N GLY A 151 2.17 -5.71 -6.80
CA GLY A 151 3.17 -5.28 -5.82
C GLY A 151 4.40 -4.66 -6.46
N ARG A 152 5.21 -5.46 -7.17
CA ARG A 152 6.50 -5.07 -7.75
C ARG A 152 6.46 -3.76 -8.55
N TRP A 153 5.46 -3.60 -9.39
CA TRP A 153 5.32 -2.45 -10.31
C TRP A 153 4.23 -1.46 -9.89
N ASP A 154 3.61 -1.69 -8.73
CA ASP A 154 2.61 -0.76 -8.20
C ASP A 154 3.25 0.59 -7.85
N ALA A 155 2.53 1.69 -8.11
CA ALA A 155 3.04 3.04 -7.83
C ALA A 155 3.48 3.21 -6.36
N THR A 156 2.85 2.49 -5.43
CA THR A 156 3.21 2.51 -4.02
C THR A 156 4.55 1.83 -3.71
N ASN A 157 5.09 1.03 -4.63
CA ASN A 157 6.32 0.27 -4.40
C ASN A 157 7.62 1.09 -4.49
N VAL A 158 7.51 2.39 -4.62
CA VAL A 158 8.61 3.35 -4.40
C VAL A 158 8.93 3.53 -2.91
N LEU A 159 8.03 3.08 -2.03
CA LEU A 159 8.19 3.14 -0.58
C LEU A 159 9.09 2.00 -0.08
N ASP A 160 9.98 2.32 0.86
CA ASP A 160 10.77 1.34 1.59
C ASP A 160 10.01 0.92 2.86
N ALA A 161 9.36 -0.25 2.80
CA ALA A 161 8.51 -0.72 3.88
C ALA A 161 9.33 -1.24 5.08
N ASP A 162 9.00 -0.77 6.30
CA ASP A 162 9.47 -1.38 7.56
C ASP A 162 8.77 -2.73 7.81
N ALA A 163 7.50 -2.80 7.43
CA ALA A 163 6.72 -4.04 7.45
C ALA A 163 5.95 -4.23 6.15
N ALA A 164 6.07 -5.43 5.56
CA ALA A 164 5.33 -5.84 4.38
C ALA A 164 4.29 -6.90 4.77
N ILE A 165 3.01 -6.62 4.59
CA ILE A 165 1.93 -7.56 4.88
C ILE A 165 1.46 -8.19 3.57
N ILE A 166 1.54 -9.52 3.48
CA ILE A 166 1.03 -10.28 2.34
C ILE A 166 -0.19 -11.08 2.83
N GLY A 167 -1.38 -10.60 2.46
CA GLY A 167 -2.63 -11.31 2.66
C GLY A 167 -2.75 -12.55 1.78
N PRO A 168 -3.91 -13.22 1.76
CA PRO A 168 -4.13 -14.38 0.90
C PRO A 168 -3.84 -14.06 -0.57
N VAL A 169 -3.04 -14.91 -1.21
CA VAL A 169 -2.74 -14.87 -2.64
C VAL A 169 -3.57 -15.92 -3.35
N ASP A 170 -4.35 -15.49 -4.33
CA ASP A 170 -5.23 -16.33 -5.13
C ASP A 170 -5.30 -15.76 -6.55
N MET A 171 -5.98 -16.46 -7.46
CA MET A 171 -6.17 -15.99 -8.83
C MET A 171 -6.92 -14.66 -8.86
N ASP A 172 -6.29 -13.62 -9.39
CA ASP A 172 -6.84 -12.27 -9.50
C ASP A 172 -6.11 -11.49 -10.58
N HIS A 173 -6.81 -10.58 -11.25
CA HIS A 173 -6.22 -9.70 -12.27
C HIS A 173 -5.34 -10.43 -13.31
N MET A 174 -5.73 -11.63 -13.75
CA MET A 174 -4.95 -12.51 -14.61
C MET A 174 -4.39 -11.82 -15.86
N ALA A 175 -5.15 -10.89 -16.44
CA ALA A 175 -4.70 -10.12 -17.61
C ALA A 175 -3.44 -9.27 -17.37
N TRP A 176 -3.03 -9.07 -16.11
CA TRP A 176 -1.96 -8.16 -15.71
C TRP A 176 -0.88 -8.82 -14.86
N LEU A 177 -1.27 -9.74 -13.96
CA LEU A 177 -0.38 -10.32 -12.97
C LEU A 177 0.12 -11.71 -13.35
N GLY A 178 -0.44 -12.32 -14.39
CA GLY A 178 -0.10 -13.66 -14.85
C GLY A 178 -1.27 -14.64 -14.77
N ASP A 179 -1.08 -15.80 -15.40
CA ASP A 179 -2.08 -16.86 -15.56
C ASP A 179 -1.98 -17.93 -14.45
N THR A 180 -1.00 -17.81 -13.55
CA THR A 180 -0.78 -18.76 -12.46
C THR A 180 -0.66 -18.03 -11.10
N VAL A 181 -0.93 -18.76 -10.02
CA VAL A 181 -0.81 -18.21 -8.66
C VAL A 181 0.62 -17.87 -8.31
N GLU A 182 1.61 -18.59 -8.87
CA GLU A 182 3.04 -18.35 -8.70
C GLU A 182 3.48 -17.03 -9.34
N GLU A 183 2.98 -16.71 -10.53
CA GLU A 183 3.23 -15.42 -11.19
C GLU A 183 2.66 -14.27 -10.36
N ILE A 184 1.41 -14.41 -9.90
CA ILE A 184 0.75 -13.43 -9.02
C ILE A 184 1.52 -13.26 -7.71
N ALA A 185 1.97 -14.36 -7.09
CA ALA A 185 2.80 -14.33 -5.89
C ALA A 185 4.13 -13.60 -6.14
N THR A 186 4.77 -13.87 -7.29
CA THR A 186 6.03 -13.22 -7.70
C THR A 186 5.89 -11.70 -7.83
N GLU A 187 4.76 -11.21 -8.31
CA GLU A 187 4.47 -9.78 -8.32
C GLU A 187 4.24 -9.22 -6.91
N LYS A 188 3.48 -9.93 -6.08
CA LYS A 188 3.13 -9.46 -4.73
C LYS A 188 4.34 -9.40 -3.79
N VAL A 189 5.25 -10.37 -3.85
CA VAL A 189 6.46 -10.36 -2.99
C VAL A 189 7.41 -9.20 -3.30
N GLY A 190 7.21 -8.49 -4.41
CA GLY A 190 7.98 -7.29 -4.76
C GLY A 190 7.88 -6.15 -3.74
N ILE A 191 6.93 -6.21 -2.78
CA ILE A 191 6.85 -5.25 -1.67
C ILE A 191 7.76 -5.62 -0.47
N ILE A 192 8.35 -6.81 -0.45
CA ILE A 192 9.31 -7.20 0.59
C ILE A 192 10.61 -6.43 0.35
N LYS A 193 10.94 -5.54 1.26
CA LYS A 193 12.11 -4.66 1.17
C LYS A 193 13.28 -5.18 2.01
N PRO A 194 14.52 -4.74 1.73
CA PRO A 194 15.68 -5.15 2.52
C PRO A 194 15.48 -4.90 4.03
N ASN A 195 15.71 -5.95 4.83
CA ASN A 195 15.64 -5.95 6.28
C ASN A 195 14.25 -5.63 6.88
N CYS A 196 13.17 -5.65 6.09
CA CYS A 196 11.82 -5.44 6.60
C CYS A 196 11.31 -6.66 7.41
N THR A 197 10.16 -6.50 8.07
CA THR A 197 9.40 -7.62 8.62
C THR A 197 8.30 -8.00 7.64
N ALA A 198 8.38 -9.20 7.04
CA ALA A 198 7.34 -9.74 6.17
C ALA A 198 6.33 -10.54 7.00
N ILE A 199 5.10 -10.03 7.08
CA ILE A 199 3.98 -10.62 7.82
C ILE A 199 3.06 -11.32 6.81
N ILE A 200 2.92 -12.63 6.96
CA ILE A 200 2.27 -13.49 5.97
C ILE A 200 0.99 -14.06 6.55
N GLY A 201 -0.14 -13.66 5.98
CA GLY A 201 -1.43 -14.25 6.25
C GLY A 201 -1.52 -15.69 5.70
N ARG A 202 -2.53 -16.44 6.17
CA ARG A 202 -2.78 -17.80 5.71
C ARG A 202 -2.94 -17.83 4.18
N GLN A 203 -2.23 -18.75 3.52
CA GLN A 203 -2.24 -18.88 2.06
C GLN A 203 -3.17 -20.01 1.62
N PRO A 204 -4.12 -19.76 0.68
CA PRO A 204 -4.96 -20.83 0.09
C PRO A 204 -4.15 -21.85 -0.72
N HIS A 205 -3.08 -21.38 -1.36
CA HIS A 205 -2.17 -22.15 -2.22
C HIS A 205 -0.77 -22.18 -1.56
N GLU A 206 -0.69 -22.78 -0.38
CA GLU A 206 0.50 -22.72 0.47
C GLU A 206 1.72 -23.34 -0.22
N ASP A 207 1.53 -24.50 -0.87
CA ASP A 207 2.62 -25.24 -1.53
C ASP A 207 3.25 -24.46 -2.69
N GLU A 208 2.47 -23.64 -3.40
CA GLU A 208 2.93 -22.84 -4.54
C GLU A 208 3.44 -21.46 -4.11
N VAL A 209 2.79 -20.83 -3.14
CA VAL A 209 3.03 -19.42 -2.78
C VAL A 209 4.16 -19.28 -1.76
N MET A 210 4.20 -20.15 -0.73
CA MET A 210 5.18 -19.99 0.35
C MET A 210 6.64 -20.10 -0.10
N PRO A 211 7.03 -21.00 -1.01
CA PRO A 211 8.41 -21.03 -1.50
C PRO A 211 8.86 -19.71 -2.15
N ILE A 212 7.96 -19.01 -2.84
CA ILE A 212 8.24 -17.71 -3.48
C ILE A 212 8.42 -16.62 -2.42
N ILE A 213 7.55 -16.60 -1.41
CA ILE A 213 7.65 -15.65 -0.29
C ILE A 213 8.95 -15.86 0.49
N GLU A 214 9.29 -17.11 0.83
CA GLU A 214 10.48 -17.45 1.59
C GLU A 214 11.76 -17.11 0.81
N ALA A 215 11.77 -17.34 -0.50
CA ALA A 215 12.88 -16.95 -1.37
C ALA A 215 13.07 -15.42 -1.39
N ALA A 216 11.99 -14.65 -1.56
CA ALA A 216 12.03 -13.20 -1.56
C ALA A 216 12.45 -12.63 -0.19
N ALA A 217 11.94 -13.19 0.90
CA ALA A 217 12.34 -12.79 2.25
C ALA A 217 13.83 -13.07 2.51
N LYS A 218 14.32 -14.22 2.09
CA LYS A 218 15.74 -14.57 2.21
C LYS A 218 16.64 -13.64 1.39
N GLU A 219 16.26 -13.34 0.15
CA GLU A 219 17.01 -12.43 -0.73
C GLU A 219 17.12 -11.03 -0.11
N ASN A 220 16.05 -10.54 0.51
CA ASN A 220 15.98 -9.23 1.14
C ASN A 220 16.41 -9.22 2.62
N HIS A 221 16.89 -10.33 3.17
CA HIS A 221 17.22 -10.46 4.60
C HIS A 221 16.04 -10.04 5.50
N ALA A 222 14.81 -10.23 5.05
CA ALA A 222 13.60 -9.88 5.77
C ALA A 222 13.26 -10.95 6.82
N SER A 223 12.75 -10.51 7.97
CA SER A 223 12.22 -11.40 8.99
C SER A 223 10.83 -11.88 8.61
N LEU A 224 10.53 -13.18 8.75
CA LEU A 224 9.20 -13.72 8.47
C LEU A 224 8.39 -13.87 9.76
N VAL A 225 7.11 -13.46 9.69
CA VAL A 225 6.08 -13.72 10.71
C VAL A 225 4.87 -14.33 10.00
N ARG A 226 4.70 -15.66 10.12
CA ARG A 226 3.68 -16.43 9.38
C ARG A 226 2.51 -16.80 10.30
N ASP A 227 1.30 -16.70 9.76
CA ASP A 227 0.12 -17.22 10.45
C ASP A 227 0.19 -18.74 10.62
N GLY A 228 -0.06 -19.22 11.83
CA GLY A 228 0.06 -20.63 12.21
C GLY A 228 1.46 -21.09 12.60
N VAL A 229 2.51 -20.25 12.45
CA VAL A 229 3.90 -20.58 12.80
C VAL A 229 4.43 -19.62 13.87
N GLU A 230 4.83 -18.41 13.50
CA GLU A 230 5.32 -17.40 14.44
C GLU A 230 4.17 -16.62 15.10
N SER A 231 2.99 -16.56 14.47
CA SER A 231 1.77 -15.95 15.02
C SER A 231 0.56 -16.84 14.76
N GLU A 232 -0.42 -16.82 15.67
CA GLU A 232 -1.69 -17.56 15.46
C GLU A 232 -2.85 -17.00 16.28
N VAL A 233 -4.07 -17.27 15.82
CA VAL A 233 -5.30 -17.13 16.60
C VAL A 233 -5.50 -18.40 17.41
N VAL A 234 -5.12 -18.39 18.70
CA VAL A 234 -5.19 -19.56 19.59
C VAL A 234 -6.65 -19.93 19.91
N THR A 235 -7.47 -18.93 20.22
CA THR A 235 -8.91 -19.09 20.46
C THR A 235 -9.70 -17.95 19.86
N ARG A 236 -10.94 -18.25 19.50
CA ARG A 236 -11.91 -17.28 18.99
C ARG A 236 -13.31 -17.67 19.45
N VAL A 237 -13.91 -16.85 20.29
CA VAL A 237 -15.24 -17.12 20.88
C VAL A 237 -16.17 -15.95 20.55
N PRO A 238 -17.37 -16.21 20.00
CA PRO A 238 -18.38 -15.16 19.80
C PRO A 238 -18.74 -14.49 21.14
N ALA A 239 -18.87 -13.17 21.13
CA ALA A 239 -19.28 -12.36 22.26
C ALA A 239 -20.35 -11.34 21.83
N VAL A 240 -20.98 -10.68 22.79
CA VAL A 240 -21.97 -9.62 22.49
C VAL A 240 -21.29 -8.44 21.82
N GLY A 241 -21.72 -8.13 20.60
CA GLY A 241 -21.16 -7.03 19.82
C GLY A 241 -19.83 -7.34 19.12
N GLY A 242 -19.36 -8.60 19.15
CA GLY A 242 -18.10 -8.98 18.52
C GLY A 242 -17.63 -10.39 18.87
N GLN A 243 -16.36 -10.51 19.18
CA GLN A 243 -15.73 -11.77 19.56
C GLN A 243 -14.55 -11.53 20.51
N VAL A 244 -14.29 -12.47 21.38
CA VAL A 244 -13.06 -12.54 22.19
C VAL A 244 -12.07 -13.43 21.44
N ALA A 245 -10.88 -12.96 21.21
CA ALA A 245 -9.83 -13.74 20.58
C ALA A 245 -8.56 -13.75 21.44
N THR A 246 -7.89 -14.88 21.46
CA THR A 246 -6.53 -14.99 22.02
C THR A 246 -5.56 -15.11 20.86
N LEU A 247 -4.64 -14.16 20.78
CA LEU A 247 -3.62 -14.08 19.74
C LEU A 247 -2.26 -14.40 20.35
N ARG A 248 -1.50 -15.30 19.73
CA ARG A 248 -0.09 -15.51 20.01
C ARG A 248 0.72 -14.83 18.91
N THR A 249 1.75 -14.08 19.31
CA THR A 249 2.70 -13.40 18.40
C THR A 249 4.12 -13.62 18.92
N PRO A 250 5.18 -13.31 18.15
CA PRO A 250 6.56 -13.36 18.63
C PRO A 250 6.80 -12.56 19.92
N ASN A 251 6.02 -11.51 20.15
CA ASN A 251 6.18 -10.58 21.29
C ASN A 251 5.32 -10.94 22.50
N GLY A 252 4.41 -11.91 22.41
CA GLY A 252 3.57 -12.33 23.54
C GLY A 252 2.20 -12.86 23.13
N THR A 253 1.39 -13.14 24.17
CA THR A 253 0.00 -13.59 24.00
C THR A 253 -0.95 -12.50 24.48
N TYR A 254 -1.93 -12.19 23.68
CA TYR A 254 -2.93 -11.14 23.90
C TYR A 254 -4.32 -11.77 23.89
N THR A 255 -5.17 -11.36 24.83
CA THR A 255 -6.57 -11.84 24.95
C THR A 255 -7.48 -10.63 25.15
N GLU A 256 -8.47 -10.46 24.26
CA GLU A 256 -9.55 -9.46 24.35
C GLU A 256 -10.82 -10.05 23.76
#